data_0c655741f8a2997ba99fea3b41e07b5c
#
_entry.id   0c655741f8a2997ba99fea3b41e07b5c
#
_cell.length_a   1.000
_cell.length_b   1.000
_cell.length_c   1.000
_cell.angle_alpha   90.00
_cell.angle_beta   90.00
_cell.angle_gamma   90.00
#
_symmetry.space_group_name_H-M   'P 1'
#
loop_
_entity.id
_entity.type
_entity.pdbx_description
1 polymer ?
#
loop_
_entity_poly.entity_id
_entity_poly.type
_entity_poly.pdbx_seq_one_letter_code
_entity_poly.pdbx_strand_id
1 'polypeptide(L)'
;MAYFMQDQYSEALDSYTKDIAPPGGTAFNVPFSAKATASHIVAQIAPRYRKGESVSLAIADGRYDNTDPGDRALVTEYDRYMLRPSLTDAMMTLYNRVAATLRHDDPSSKALIGGLAYVNVTLPPKLITKAEPNLVMWIAPIDIDPNHAIDDPRSPPRQAYGAMVDRWAKVMDGRLAIYDYDQGMLVWRDLPNPSQDVFARDVKHYARLGILGIGTESRGAYATTFLNLFFRGQLMWNPNADVDAMLDAFYPAFYGPASTAMAAYWGALFAAWRDTAVTEHEAMAASAIYTPKLVARLAPALDAADAAFANAKGTIGRDEAVIGQRLRFTRLSFEVIRRYVEMVDASAGRVDYAEGIRAGEEALAARQQLAAMSPIFTTHVTGTEAEKPSGGAAWFEGEVEQLRELARLTDGTKGQLIAKLPRNWSFVLRDPVPAGWRYAGEIGGAGPCRGGIATTPAPQVVRSDLYLQGQGVLRPGGENDLGYYCEETQVHLSATDAAGSIHLMLPGLFNEAWLYVDGRPVAHRSYREPWWTGDYRWDWDVDLSGLIDAGSHRITVGGFNSQHFAGLFRRPFLYRPVAR
;
A
#
# COMPACT_ATOMS: atom_id res chain seq x y z
N MET A 1 -1.80 -19.22 -5.36
CA MET A 1 -2.54 -20.50 -5.45
C MET A 1 -2.71 -21.02 -4.03
N ALA A 2 -3.91 -21.40 -3.64
CA ALA A 2 -4.18 -21.84 -2.28
C ALA A 2 -3.77 -23.31 -2.11
N TYR A 3 -2.79 -23.56 -1.28
CA TYR A 3 -2.23 -24.92 -1.09
C TYR A 3 -3.08 -25.86 -0.23
N PHE A 4 -4.08 -25.31 0.50
CA PHE A 4 -4.94 -26.11 1.39
C PHE A 4 -6.32 -26.42 0.83
N MET A 5 -6.68 -25.85 -0.32
CA MET A 5 -8.02 -26.03 -0.87
C MET A 5 -8.14 -27.34 -1.63
N GLN A 6 -9.23 -28.05 -1.34
CA GLN A 6 -9.67 -29.15 -2.19
C GLN A 6 -10.21 -28.59 -3.52
N ASP A 7 -10.15 -29.36 -4.59
CA ASP A 7 -10.54 -28.94 -5.94
C ASP A 7 -11.91 -28.25 -6.00
N GLN A 8 -12.90 -28.78 -5.27
CA GLN A 8 -14.25 -28.20 -5.19
C GLN A 8 -14.30 -26.77 -4.64
N TYR A 9 -13.34 -26.38 -3.77
CA TYR A 9 -13.26 -25.02 -3.27
C TYR A 9 -12.57 -24.09 -4.28
N SER A 10 -11.57 -24.58 -5.00
CA SER A 10 -10.90 -23.84 -6.06
C SER A 10 -11.89 -23.37 -7.11
N GLU A 11 -12.74 -24.27 -7.61
CA GLU A 11 -13.77 -23.91 -8.60
C GLU A 11 -14.71 -22.81 -8.13
N ALA A 12 -15.08 -22.80 -6.83
CA ALA A 12 -15.95 -21.79 -6.27
C ALA A 12 -15.27 -20.42 -6.13
N LEU A 13 -13.94 -20.39 -6.01
CA LEU A 13 -13.18 -19.18 -5.70
C LEU A 13 -12.43 -18.60 -6.91
N ASP A 14 -12.21 -19.37 -7.98
CA ASP A 14 -11.30 -19.00 -9.07
C ASP A 14 -11.92 -18.13 -10.18
N SER A 15 -13.23 -17.94 -10.24
CA SER A 15 -13.83 -17.24 -11.38
C SER A 15 -14.76 -16.09 -10.99
N TYR A 16 -14.56 -14.94 -11.64
CA TYR A 16 -15.55 -13.88 -11.67
C TYR A 16 -16.69 -14.27 -12.60
N THR A 17 -17.91 -14.32 -12.11
CA THR A 17 -19.07 -14.32 -13.00
C THR A 17 -19.38 -12.87 -13.39
N LYS A 18 -18.92 -12.46 -14.56
CA LYS A 18 -19.18 -11.12 -15.12
C LYS A 18 -20.68 -10.85 -15.38
N ASP A 19 -21.50 -11.88 -15.36
CA ASP A 19 -22.91 -11.84 -15.81
C ASP A 19 -23.92 -11.90 -14.66
N ILE A 20 -23.52 -11.52 -13.44
CA ILE A 20 -24.44 -11.49 -12.28
C ILE A 20 -25.39 -10.29 -12.34
N ALA A 21 -25.04 -9.25 -13.05
CA ALA A 21 -25.91 -8.06 -13.15
C ALA A 21 -27.21 -8.42 -13.87
N PRO A 22 -28.39 -8.12 -13.29
CA PRO A 22 -29.65 -8.27 -14.01
C PRO A 22 -29.67 -7.37 -15.26
N PRO A 23 -30.49 -7.70 -16.27
CA PRO A 23 -30.59 -6.90 -17.50
C PRO A 23 -30.83 -5.41 -17.16
N GLY A 24 -29.95 -4.52 -17.67
CA GLY A 24 -30.01 -3.08 -17.42
C GLY A 24 -29.28 -2.60 -16.17
N GLY A 25 -28.67 -3.50 -15.36
CA GLY A 25 -27.80 -3.14 -14.25
C GLY A 25 -26.34 -2.98 -14.66
N THR A 26 -25.58 -2.20 -13.91
CA THR A 26 -24.12 -2.16 -13.99
C THR A 26 -23.51 -3.11 -12.98
N ALA A 27 -22.28 -3.58 -13.23
CA ALA A 27 -21.56 -4.48 -12.30
C ALA A 27 -21.41 -3.90 -10.87
N PHE A 28 -21.47 -2.58 -10.70
CA PHE A 28 -21.28 -1.89 -9.42
C PHE A 28 -22.57 -1.37 -8.77
N ASN A 29 -23.72 -1.58 -9.39
CA ASN A 29 -25.02 -1.10 -8.89
C ASN A 29 -26.06 -2.21 -8.92
N VAL A 30 -25.71 -3.38 -8.41
CA VAL A 30 -26.61 -4.52 -8.28
C VAL A 30 -27.42 -4.37 -6.99
N PRO A 31 -28.76 -4.41 -7.01
CA PRO A 31 -29.56 -4.42 -5.80
C PRO A 31 -29.43 -5.78 -5.08
N PHE A 32 -28.44 -5.89 -4.19
CA PHE A 32 -28.09 -7.15 -3.52
C PHE A 32 -29.25 -7.76 -2.75
N SER A 33 -29.98 -6.98 -1.97
CA SER A 33 -31.08 -7.50 -1.13
C SER A 33 -32.35 -7.82 -1.90
N ALA A 34 -32.46 -7.42 -3.19
CA ALA A 34 -33.64 -7.66 -4.01
C ALA A 34 -33.83 -9.17 -4.31
N LYS A 35 -35.06 -9.66 -4.11
CA LYS A 35 -35.40 -11.07 -4.42
C LYS A 35 -35.24 -11.39 -5.92
N ALA A 36 -35.52 -10.41 -6.79
CA ALA A 36 -35.39 -10.56 -8.23
C ALA A 36 -33.93 -10.84 -8.64
N THR A 37 -32.96 -10.17 -8.01
CA THR A 37 -31.52 -10.42 -8.25
C THR A 37 -31.15 -11.86 -7.90
N ALA A 38 -31.54 -12.33 -6.74
CA ALA A 38 -31.27 -13.72 -6.34
C ALA A 38 -31.93 -14.74 -7.28
N SER A 39 -33.20 -14.52 -7.67
CA SER A 39 -33.91 -15.41 -8.60
C SER A 39 -33.27 -15.44 -9.99
N HIS A 40 -32.79 -14.30 -10.47
CA HIS A 40 -32.05 -14.20 -11.73
C HIS A 40 -30.76 -15.02 -11.70
N ILE A 41 -29.95 -14.86 -10.65
CA ILE A 41 -28.70 -15.62 -10.47
C ILE A 41 -29.00 -17.13 -10.38
N VAL A 42 -29.96 -17.55 -9.55
CA VAL A 42 -30.34 -18.95 -9.41
C VAL A 42 -30.73 -19.55 -10.75
N ALA A 43 -31.55 -18.86 -11.56
CA ALA A 43 -31.94 -19.36 -12.89
C ALA A 43 -30.74 -19.63 -13.81
N GLN A 44 -29.70 -18.81 -13.72
CA GLN A 44 -28.50 -18.98 -14.54
C GLN A 44 -27.60 -20.12 -14.08
N ILE A 45 -27.38 -20.25 -12.76
CA ILE A 45 -26.36 -21.17 -12.24
C ILE A 45 -26.93 -22.53 -11.78
N ALA A 46 -28.26 -22.67 -11.59
CA ALA A 46 -28.86 -23.92 -11.16
C ALA A 46 -28.50 -25.14 -12.04
N PRO A 47 -28.41 -25.04 -13.38
CA PRO A 47 -28.01 -26.18 -14.21
C PRO A 47 -26.59 -26.69 -13.91
N ARG A 48 -25.67 -25.81 -13.59
CA ARG A 48 -24.29 -26.15 -13.19
C ARG A 48 -24.26 -26.75 -11.78
N TYR A 49 -24.93 -26.07 -10.84
CA TYR A 49 -25.02 -26.53 -9.46
C TYR A 49 -25.61 -27.95 -9.34
N ARG A 50 -26.66 -28.27 -10.13
CA ARG A 50 -27.28 -29.61 -10.20
C ARG A 50 -26.31 -30.70 -10.70
N LYS A 51 -25.37 -30.32 -11.56
CA LYS A 51 -24.31 -31.25 -12.05
C LYS A 51 -23.17 -31.42 -11.04
N GLY A 52 -23.18 -30.72 -9.92
CA GLY A 52 -22.12 -30.75 -8.94
C GLY A 52 -20.97 -29.75 -9.24
N GLU A 53 -21.16 -28.85 -10.21
CA GLU A 53 -20.17 -27.82 -10.56
C GLU A 53 -20.31 -26.62 -9.60
N SER A 54 -19.23 -26.29 -8.90
CA SER A 54 -19.17 -25.10 -8.03
C SER A 54 -19.13 -23.82 -8.88
N VAL A 55 -19.67 -22.73 -8.35
CA VAL A 55 -19.78 -21.45 -9.06
C VAL A 55 -19.36 -20.30 -8.16
N SER A 56 -18.48 -19.43 -8.66
CA SER A 56 -18.14 -18.17 -7.97
C SER A 56 -19.16 -17.07 -8.30
N LEU A 57 -19.60 -16.38 -7.25
CA LEU A 57 -20.35 -15.12 -7.31
C LEU A 57 -19.44 -13.94 -6.93
N ALA A 58 -18.13 -14.08 -7.06
CA ALA A 58 -17.20 -13.04 -6.74
C ALA A 58 -17.57 -11.72 -7.47
N ILE A 59 -17.45 -10.64 -6.73
CA ILE A 59 -17.81 -9.31 -7.21
C ILE A 59 -16.76 -8.76 -8.18
N ALA A 60 -17.15 -7.79 -9.00
CA ALA A 60 -16.21 -7.08 -9.89
C ALA A 60 -15.23 -6.22 -9.10
N ASP A 61 -14.08 -5.94 -9.70
CA ASP A 61 -13.05 -5.08 -9.12
C ASP A 61 -13.49 -3.62 -9.16
N GLY A 62 -13.94 -3.12 -8.01
CA GLY A 62 -14.41 -1.76 -7.86
C GLY A 62 -15.29 -1.54 -6.64
N ARG A 63 -15.68 -0.28 -6.42
CA ARG A 63 -16.52 0.13 -5.30
C ARG A 63 -18.00 0.07 -5.65
N TYR A 64 -18.80 -0.40 -4.71
CA TYR A 64 -20.25 -0.50 -4.85
C TYR A 64 -20.92 0.77 -4.31
N ASP A 65 -21.52 1.54 -5.19
CA ASP A 65 -22.32 2.75 -4.88
C ASP A 65 -23.82 2.46 -5.07
N ASN A 66 -24.28 1.39 -4.45
CA ASN A 66 -25.66 0.96 -4.58
C ASN A 66 -26.61 1.97 -3.93
N THR A 67 -27.59 2.42 -4.69
CA THR A 67 -28.63 3.37 -4.25
C THR A 67 -29.96 2.69 -3.90
N ASP A 68 -30.04 1.37 -4.00
CA ASP A 68 -31.25 0.61 -3.68
C ASP A 68 -31.67 0.84 -2.21
N PRO A 69 -32.94 1.22 -1.94
CA PRO A 69 -33.38 1.49 -0.58
C PRO A 69 -33.31 0.27 0.35
N GLY A 70 -33.52 -0.94 -0.18
CA GLY A 70 -33.40 -2.19 0.59
C GLY A 70 -31.97 -2.45 1.05
N ASP A 71 -30.99 -2.22 0.18
CA ASP A 71 -29.58 -2.39 0.53
C ASP A 71 -29.11 -1.30 1.50
N ARG A 72 -29.56 -0.06 1.32
CA ARG A 72 -29.25 1.04 2.23
C ARG A 72 -29.81 0.81 3.64
N ALA A 73 -30.98 0.18 3.75
CA ALA A 73 -31.55 -0.18 5.04
C ALA A 73 -30.73 -1.23 5.80
N LEU A 74 -29.86 -1.96 5.12
CA LEU A 74 -28.96 -2.97 5.70
C LEU A 74 -27.57 -2.43 6.02
N VAL A 75 -27.30 -1.16 5.75
CA VAL A 75 -26.01 -0.52 6.11
C VAL A 75 -25.95 -0.34 7.62
N THR A 76 -25.03 -1.05 8.27
CA THR A 76 -24.86 -1.03 9.73
C THR A 76 -23.58 -0.32 10.19
N GLU A 77 -22.63 -0.13 9.28
CA GLU A 77 -21.37 0.55 9.56
C GLU A 77 -20.76 1.22 8.33
N TYR A 78 -19.83 2.11 8.58
CA TYR A 78 -19.05 2.79 7.57
C TYR A 78 -17.66 2.14 7.49
N ASP A 79 -17.26 1.76 6.29
CA ASP A 79 -15.93 1.23 6.02
C ASP A 79 -14.93 2.39 5.93
N ARG A 80 -14.07 2.52 6.93
CA ARG A 80 -13.07 3.59 7.00
C ARG A 80 -11.95 3.41 6.00
N TYR A 81 -11.61 2.15 5.66
CA TYR A 81 -10.56 1.87 4.69
C TYR A 81 -10.98 2.29 3.28
N MET A 82 -12.24 2.05 2.94
CA MET A 82 -12.77 2.37 1.61
C MET A 82 -13.51 3.70 1.57
N LEU A 83 -13.68 4.39 2.70
CA LEU A 83 -14.46 5.63 2.84
C LEU A 83 -15.88 5.52 2.26
N ARG A 84 -16.56 4.41 2.54
CA ARG A 84 -17.88 4.06 2.01
C ARG A 84 -18.76 3.38 3.07
N PRO A 85 -20.10 3.44 2.92
CA PRO A 85 -20.96 2.54 3.66
C PRO A 85 -20.62 1.07 3.36
N SER A 86 -20.55 0.22 4.38
CA SER A 86 -20.39 -1.21 4.19
C SER A 86 -21.70 -1.83 3.67
N LEU A 87 -21.62 -2.48 2.52
CA LEU A 87 -22.73 -3.20 1.90
C LEU A 87 -22.69 -4.72 2.18
N THR A 88 -21.88 -5.16 3.12
CA THR A 88 -21.67 -6.59 3.40
C THR A 88 -22.94 -7.31 3.82
N ASP A 89 -23.77 -6.70 4.67
CA ASP A 89 -25.04 -7.34 5.08
C ASP A 89 -26.00 -7.52 3.89
N ALA A 90 -26.05 -6.57 2.95
CA ALA A 90 -26.82 -6.68 1.73
C ALA A 90 -26.27 -7.77 0.80
N MET A 91 -24.95 -7.81 0.59
CA MET A 91 -24.27 -8.85 -0.19
C MET A 91 -24.48 -10.25 0.40
N MET A 92 -24.29 -10.40 1.71
CA MET A 92 -24.50 -11.69 2.40
C MET A 92 -25.97 -12.14 2.38
N THR A 93 -26.91 -11.19 2.36
CA THR A 93 -28.32 -11.48 2.13
C THR A 93 -28.54 -12.10 0.75
N LEU A 94 -27.91 -11.57 -0.30
CA LEU A 94 -27.93 -12.15 -1.64
C LEU A 94 -27.33 -13.56 -1.66
N TYR A 95 -26.11 -13.69 -1.16
CA TYR A 95 -25.39 -14.97 -1.22
C TYR A 95 -26.11 -16.08 -0.44
N ASN A 96 -26.57 -15.79 0.77
CA ASN A 96 -27.34 -16.76 1.55
C ASN A 96 -28.64 -17.14 0.84
N ARG A 97 -29.35 -16.19 0.23
CA ARG A 97 -30.60 -16.49 -0.50
C ARG A 97 -30.37 -17.37 -1.72
N VAL A 98 -29.35 -17.09 -2.52
CA VAL A 98 -28.96 -17.92 -3.66
C VAL A 98 -28.55 -19.30 -3.21
N ALA A 99 -27.66 -19.40 -2.23
CA ALA A 99 -27.15 -20.66 -1.70
C ALA A 99 -28.25 -21.54 -1.08
N ALA A 100 -29.16 -20.93 -0.30
CA ALA A 100 -30.30 -21.62 0.30
C ALA A 100 -31.26 -22.16 -0.75
N THR A 101 -31.60 -21.36 -1.77
CA THR A 101 -32.50 -21.79 -2.85
C THR A 101 -31.91 -22.99 -3.61
N LEU A 102 -30.65 -22.90 -4.03
CA LEU A 102 -30.00 -23.99 -4.76
C LEU A 102 -29.91 -25.28 -3.94
N ARG A 103 -29.57 -25.17 -2.65
CA ARG A 103 -29.52 -26.34 -1.76
C ARG A 103 -30.90 -26.95 -1.50
N HIS A 104 -31.95 -26.13 -1.43
CA HIS A 104 -33.31 -26.60 -1.30
C HIS A 104 -33.76 -27.35 -2.56
N ASP A 105 -33.49 -26.78 -3.75
CA ASP A 105 -33.97 -27.35 -5.01
C ASP A 105 -33.17 -28.58 -5.45
N ASP A 106 -31.88 -28.64 -5.13
CA ASP A 106 -30.98 -29.75 -5.46
C ASP A 106 -30.17 -30.20 -4.21
N PRO A 107 -30.81 -30.84 -3.22
CA PRO A 107 -30.17 -31.17 -1.95
C PRO A 107 -29.08 -32.24 -2.04
N SER A 108 -29.04 -32.99 -3.12
CA SER A 108 -27.99 -33.99 -3.39
C SER A 108 -26.70 -33.41 -3.94
N SER A 109 -26.72 -32.18 -4.46
CA SER A 109 -25.54 -31.53 -5.00
C SER A 109 -24.50 -31.27 -3.91
N LYS A 110 -23.24 -31.47 -4.26
CA LYS A 110 -22.06 -31.12 -3.44
C LYS A 110 -21.38 -29.85 -3.88
N ALA A 111 -21.93 -29.18 -4.91
CA ALA A 111 -21.40 -27.94 -5.41
C ALA A 111 -21.42 -26.84 -4.35
N LEU A 112 -20.47 -25.93 -4.47
CA LEU A 112 -20.32 -24.77 -3.61
C LEU A 112 -20.60 -23.49 -4.37
N ILE A 113 -21.02 -22.47 -3.64
CA ILE A 113 -21.16 -21.11 -4.11
C ILE A 113 -20.06 -20.28 -3.46
N GLY A 114 -19.21 -19.67 -4.29
CA GLY A 114 -18.12 -18.80 -3.82
C GLY A 114 -18.52 -17.35 -3.79
N GLY A 115 -17.93 -16.58 -2.89
CA GLY A 115 -18.07 -15.13 -2.80
C GLY A 115 -16.74 -14.47 -2.47
N LEU A 116 -16.70 -13.14 -2.64
CA LEU A 116 -15.53 -12.30 -2.35
C LEU A 116 -15.94 -11.16 -1.43
N ALA A 117 -15.27 -11.04 -0.29
CA ALA A 117 -15.33 -9.90 0.60
C ALA A 117 -14.16 -8.95 0.26
N TYR A 118 -14.45 -7.88 -0.46
CA TYR A 118 -13.47 -6.98 -1.05
C TYR A 118 -14.03 -5.56 -1.15
N VAL A 119 -13.19 -4.54 -1.15
CA VAL A 119 -13.59 -3.14 -1.20
C VAL A 119 -14.60 -2.83 -0.06
N ASN A 120 -15.72 -2.16 -0.34
CA ASN A 120 -16.71 -1.79 0.70
C ASN A 120 -17.68 -2.93 1.11
N VAL A 121 -17.30 -4.17 0.84
CA VAL A 121 -17.91 -5.39 1.38
C VAL A 121 -16.87 -6.28 2.10
N THR A 122 -15.72 -5.71 2.49
CA THR A 122 -14.66 -6.40 3.23
C THR A 122 -15.00 -6.62 4.70
N LEU A 123 -15.66 -5.64 5.36
CA LEU A 123 -16.03 -5.77 6.77
C LEU A 123 -17.03 -6.91 6.97
N PRO A 124 -16.92 -7.70 8.05
CA PRO A 124 -17.85 -8.79 8.28
C PRO A 124 -19.27 -8.28 8.56
N PRO A 125 -20.31 -9.04 8.17
CA PRO A 125 -21.69 -8.63 8.39
C PRO A 125 -22.01 -8.53 9.87
N LYS A 126 -22.95 -7.67 10.23
CA LYS A 126 -23.45 -7.50 11.59
C LYS A 126 -24.84 -8.11 11.79
N LEU A 127 -25.68 -8.06 10.78
CA LEU A 127 -27.04 -8.61 10.83
C LEU A 127 -27.06 -10.09 10.45
N ILE A 128 -26.22 -10.51 9.53
CA ILE A 128 -26.09 -11.90 9.12
C ILE A 128 -25.07 -12.60 10.03
N THR A 129 -25.54 -13.48 10.90
CA THR A 129 -24.71 -14.17 11.89
C THR A 129 -24.26 -15.56 11.45
N LYS A 130 -24.81 -16.09 10.35
CA LYS A 130 -24.48 -17.41 9.81
C LYS A 130 -24.66 -17.46 8.31
N ALA A 131 -23.65 -18.00 7.62
CA ALA A 131 -23.70 -18.30 6.20
C ALA A 131 -24.32 -19.67 5.93
N GLU A 132 -24.95 -19.83 4.76
CA GLU A 132 -25.42 -21.14 4.29
C GLU A 132 -24.27 -22.12 4.15
N PRO A 133 -24.48 -23.44 4.43
CA PRO A 133 -23.38 -24.41 4.50
C PRO A 133 -22.71 -24.70 3.15
N ASN A 134 -23.34 -24.40 2.03
CA ASN A 134 -22.77 -24.49 0.70
C ASN A 134 -22.14 -23.19 0.20
N LEU A 135 -21.99 -22.18 1.08
CA LEU A 135 -21.31 -20.93 0.76
C LEU A 135 -19.85 -20.95 1.29
N VAL A 136 -18.93 -20.47 0.50
CA VAL A 136 -17.50 -20.27 0.83
C VAL A 136 -17.07 -18.87 0.42
N MET A 137 -16.17 -18.24 1.17
CA MET A 137 -15.77 -16.84 0.93
C MET A 137 -14.25 -16.69 0.85
N TRP A 138 -13.81 -15.85 -0.09
CA TRP A 138 -12.52 -15.17 0.01
C TRP A 138 -12.66 -13.88 0.80
N ILE A 139 -11.67 -13.56 1.64
CA ILE A 139 -11.47 -12.20 2.17
C ILE A 139 -10.24 -11.61 1.50
N ALA A 140 -10.38 -10.44 0.91
CA ALA A 140 -9.34 -9.72 0.20
C ALA A 140 -9.11 -8.33 0.83
N PRO A 141 -8.36 -8.23 1.95
CA PRO A 141 -8.17 -6.99 2.71
C PRO A 141 -7.03 -6.17 2.14
N ILE A 142 -7.26 -5.42 1.08
CA ILE A 142 -6.21 -4.72 0.33
C ILE A 142 -5.53 -3.60 1.14
N ASP A 143 -6.29 -2.80 1.92
CA ASP A 143 -5.79 -1.61 2.60
C ASP A 143 -5.44 -1.84 4.08
N ILE A 144 -4.86 -2.99 4.39
CA ILE A 144 -4.53 -3.35 5.78
C ILE A 144 -3.03 -3.54 5.92
N ASP A 145 -2.48 -3.05 7.03
CA ASP A 145 -1.06 -3.14 7.35
C ASP A 145 -0.50 -4.56 7.15
N PRO A 146 0.38 -4.79 6.17
CA PRO A 146 1.02 -6.08 5.92
C PRO A 146 2.35 -6.23 6.67
N ASN A 147 2.82 -5.18 7.35
CA ASN A 147 4.17 -5.10 7.91
C ASN A 147 4.25 -5.71 9.31
N HIS A 148 3.09 -5.88 9.97
CA HIS A 148 2.99 -6.42 11.32
C HIS A 148 2.11 -7.66 11.34
N ALA A 149 2.35 -8.54 12.31
CA ALA A 149 1.51 -9.71 12.51
C ALA A 149 0.20 -9.36 13.24
N ILE A 150 -0.82 -10.21 13.09
CA ILE A 150 -2.15 -10.04 13.70
C ILE A 150 -2.08 -9.81 15.23
N ASP A 151 -1.10 -10.38 15.89
CA ASP A 151 -0.90 -10.29 17.33
C ASP A 151 0.13 -9.23 17.76
N ASP A 152 0.60 -8.37 16.83
CA ASP A 152 1.57 -7.33 17.16
C ASP A 152 0.90 -6.12 17.81
N PRO A 153 1.24 -5.80 19.08
CA PRO A 153 0.63 -4.67 19.79
C PRO A 153 1.03 -3.29 19.23
N ARG A 154 2.04 -3.23 18.35
CA ARG A 154 2.46 -1.98 17.71
C ARG A 154 1.54 -1.56 16.56
N SER A 155 0.70 -2.47 16.07
CA SER A 155 -0.22 -2.20 14.98
C SER A 155 -1.68 -2.43 15.37
N PRO A 156 -2.38 -1.42 15.89
CA PRO A 156 -3.82 -1.48 16.08
C PRO A 156 -4.60 -1.82 14.80
N PRO A 157 -4.24 -1.31 13.59
CA PRO A 157 -4.89 -1.73 12.35
C PRO A 157 -4.78 -3.23 12.08
N ARG A 158 -3.61 -3.83 12.33
CA ARG A 158 -3.42 -5.27 12.12
C ARG A 158 -4.17 -6.12 13.14
N GLN A 159 -4.27 -5.65 14.40
CA GLN A 159 -5.11 -6.30 15.40
C GLN A 159 -6.61 -6.22 15.03
N ALA A 160 -7.06 -5.08 14.51
CA ALA A 160 -8.42 -4.92 13.99
C ALA A 160 -8.71 -5.88 12.82
N TYR A 161 -7.71 -6.06 11.93
CA TYR A 161 -7.79 -7.08 10.88
C TYR A 161 -7.94 -8.49 11.44
N GLY A 162 -7.15 -8.87 12.44
CA GLY A 162 -7.28 -10.17 13.11
C GLY A 162 -8.69 -10.39 13.66
N ALA A 163 -9.23 -9.40 14.37
CA ALA A 163 -10.61 -9.45 14.89
C ALA A 163 -11.66 -9.52 13.76
N MET A 164 -11.40 -8.90 12.62
CA MET A 164 -12.24 -8.98 11.43
C MET A 164 -12.27 -10.42 10.87
N VAL A 165 -11.10 -11.05 10.73
CA VAL A 165 -10.99 -12.45 10.28
C VAL A 165 -11.69 -13.41 11.24
N ASP A 166 -11.54 -13.21 12.55
CA ASP A 166 -12.24 -14.01 13.57
C ASP A 166 -13.75 -13.94 13.42
N ARG A 167 -14.30 -12.74 13.19
CA ARG A 167 -15.74 -12.55 12.98
C ARG A 167 -16.21 -13.22 11.68
N TRP A 168 -15.46 -13.08 10.60
CA TRP A 168 -15.75 -13.76 9.33
C TRP A 168 -15.72 -15.29 9.49
N ALA A 169 -14.69 -15.83 10.15
CA ALA A 169 -14.57 -17.27 10.38
C ALA A 169 -15.78 -17.82 11.17
N LYS A 170 -16.27 -17.04 12.14
CA LYS A 170 -17.49 -17.40 12.90
C LYS A 170 -18.73 -17.40 12.01
N VAL A 171 -18.95 -16.39 11.17
CA VAL A 171 -20.10 -16.30 10.26
C VAL A 171 -20.08 -17.44 9.24
N MET A 172 -18.90 -17.73 8.71
CA MET A 172 -18.69 -18.74 7.66
C MET A 172 -18.51 -20.17 8.21
N ASP A 173 -18.41 -20.34 9.53
CA ASP A 173 -18.12 -21.63 10.16
C ASP A 173 -16.84 -22.27 9.58
N GLY A 174 -15.77 -21.48 9.49
CA GLY A 174 -14.46 -21.88 8.95
C GLY A 174 -14.37 -21.97 7.42
N ARG A 175 -15.48 -21.86 6.67
CA ARG A 175 -15.48 -21.91 5.19
C ARG A 175 -15.01 -20.59 4.57
N LEU A 176 -13.76 -20.26 4.85
CA LEU A 176 -13.13 -19.00 4.55
C LEU A 176 -11.75 -19.24 3.95
N ALA A 177 -11.39 -18.46 2.96
CA ALA A 177 -10.04 -18.40 2.43
C ALA A 177 -9.55 -16.94 2.43
N ILE A 178 -8.24 -16.76 2.51
CA ILE A 178 -7.61 -15.43 2.49
C ILE A 178 -7.03 -15.16 1.11
N TYR A 179 -7.46 -14.08 0.48
CA TYR A 179 -6.79 -13.48 -0.66
C TYR A 179 -5.79 -12.46 -0.12
N ASP A 180 -4.52 -12.77 -0.19
CA ASP A 180 -3.46 -12.04 0.50
C ASP A 180 -2.69 -11.12 -0.45
N TYR A 181 -2.24 -9.98 0.06
CA TYR A 181 -1.45 -8.98 -0.65
C TYR A 181 -0.05 -8.91 -0.05
N ASP A 182 0.73 -9.97 -0.22
CA ASP A 182 2.00 -10.21 0.46
C ASP A 182 2.98 -9.03 0.44
N GLN A 183 3.12 -8.35 -0.68
CA GLN A 183 4.15 -7.33 -0.85
C GLN A 183 3.59 -5.92 -0.94
N GLY A 184 2.29 -5.78 -0.75
CA GLY A 184 1.63 -4.51 -0.97
C GLY A 184 2.04 -3.89 -2.33
N MET A 185 2.13 -2.58 -2.40
CA MET A 185 2.52 -1.88 -3.61
C MET A 185 4.04 -1.75 -3.82
N LEU A 186 4.87 -2.28 -2.90
CA LEU A 186 6.34 -2.23 -3.00
C LEU A 186 6.89 -3.06 -4.13
N VAL A 187 6.21 -4.12 -4.52
CA VAL A 187 6.58 -4.98 -5.65
C VAL A 187 6.76 -4.18 -6.93
N TRP A 188 5.98 -3.13 -7.10
CA TRP A 188 6.05 -2.28 -8.29
C TRP A 188 7.26 -1.34 -8.36
N ARG A 189 7.97 -1.19 -7.25
CA ARG A 189 9.24 -0.47 -7.19
C ARG A 189 10.45 -1.41 -7.23
N ASP A 190 10.21 -2.73 -7.36
CA ASP A 190 11.23 -3.78 -7.23
C ASP A 190 12.04 -3.62 -5.94
N LEU A 191 11.36 -3.30 -4.85
CA LEU A 191 11.93 -3.24 -3.50
C LEU A 191 11.41 -4.43 -2.68
N PRO A 192 12.29 -5.20 -2.01
CA PRO A 192 11.86 -6.31 -1.18
C PRO A 192 10.96 -5.87 -0.03
N ASN A 193 9.92 -6.64 0.23
CA ASN A 193 9.14 -6.58 1.46
C ASN A 193 9.17 -7.96 2.13
N PRO A 194 10.19 -8.25 2.97
CA PRO A 194 10.29 -9.52 3.67
C PRO A 194 9.13 -9.71 4.65
N SER A 195 8.36 -10.77 4.49
CA SER A 195 7.15 -11.03 5.28
C SER A 195 7.17 -12.36 6.04
N GLN A 196 8.28 -13.12 6.01
CA GLN A 196 8.34 -14.46 6.60
C GLN A 196 8.00 -14.48 8.09
N ASP A 197 8.48 -13.51 8.87
CA ASP A 197 8.25 -13.44 10.32
C ASP A 197 6.78 -13.11 10.64
N VAL A 198 6.20 -12.19 9.88
CA VAL A 198 4.79 -11.80 9.97
C VAL A 198 3.92 -12.99 9.60
N PHE A 199 4.18 -13.59 8.44
CA PHE A 199 3.39 -14.69 7.93
C PHE A 199 3.47 -15.94 8.83
N ALA A 200 4.63 -16.24 9.43
CA ALA A 200 4.80 -17.35 10.38
C ALA A 200 3.93 -17.21 11.63
N ARG A 201 3.59 -15.98 12.03
CA ARG A 201 2.67 -15.71 13.14
C ARG A 201 1.23 -15.79 12.67
N ASP A 202 0.90 -15.18 11.55
CA ASP A 202 -0.44 -15.08 11.01
C ASP A 202 -0.99 -16.45 10.56
N VAL A 203 -0.18 -17.27 9.90
CA VAL A 203 -0.61 -18.60 9.43
C VAL A 203 -1.04 -19.53 10.57
N LYS A 204 -0.43 -19.38 11.77
CA LYS A 204 -0.86 -20.11 12.97
C LYS A 204 -2.25 -19.68 13.44
N HIS A 205 -2.55 -18.38 13.31
CA HIS A 205 -3.87 -17.85 13.62
C HIS A 205 -4.91 -18.39 12.63
N TYR A 206 -4.62 -18.34 11.33
CA TYR A 206 -5.49 -18.89 10.29
C TYR A 206 -5.74 -20.39 10.46
N ALA A 207 -4.70 -21.16 10.79
CA ALA A 207 -4.84 -22.60 11.04
C ALA A 207 -5.76 -22.91 12.23
N ARG A 208 -5.67 -22.12 13.34
CA ARG A 208 -6.58 -22.27 14.49
C ARG A 208 -8.04 -21.99 14.16
N LEU A 209 -8.29 -21.08 13.23
CA LEU A 209 -9.64 -20.75 12.76
C LEU A 209 -10.21 -21.75 11.74
N GLY A 210 -9.39 -22.70 11.28
CA GLY A 210 -9.79 -23.65 10.24
C GLY A 210 -9.93 -23.02 8.85
N ILE A 211 -9.19 -21.94 8.58
CA ILE A 211 -9.18 -21.29 7.26
C ILE A 211 -8.79 -22.30 6.18
N LEU A 212 -9.57 -22.35 5.09
CA LEU A 212 -9.43 -23.35 4.03
C LEU A 212 -8.11 -23.24 3.24
N GLY A 213 -7.60 -22.03 3.10
CA GLY A 213 -6.38 -21.77 2.35
C GLY A 213 -6.09 -20.28 2.19
N ILE A 214 -4.94 -19.99 1.60
CA ILE A 214 -4.46 -18.65 1.35
C ILE A 214 -4.01 -18.58 -0.12
N GLY A 215 -4.54 -17.63 -0.87
CA GLY A 215 -4.02 -17.23 -2.17
C GLY A 215 -3.26 -15.93 -2.03
N THR A 216 -2.12 -15.82 -2.68
CA THR A 216 -1.30 -14.60 -2.63
C THR A 216 -1.30 -13.93 -3.99
N GLU A 217 -1.70 -12.68 -4.06
CA GLU A 217 -1.45 -11.88 -5.24
C GLU A 217 0.05 -11.65 -5.35
N SER A 218 0.67 -12.30 -6.33
CA SER A 218 2.10 -12.20 -6.57
C SER A 218 2.35 -11.78 -8.01
N ARG A 219 3.17 -10.77 -8.19
CA ARG A 219 3.64 -10.34 -9.50
C ARG A 219 4.97 -11.04 -9.84
N GLY A 220 5.28 -11.13 -11.13
CA GLY A 220 6.60 -11.56 -11.58
C GLY A 220 7.64 -10.53 -11.17
N ALA A 221 8.25 -10.69 -10.03
CA ALA A 221 9.30 -9.83 -9.49
C ALA A 221 10.18 -10.65 -8.54
N TYR A 222 10.70 -11.77 -9.03
CA TYR A 222 11.42 -12.72 -8.19
C TYR A 222 12.64 -12.13 -7.49
N ALA A 223 13.20 -11.02 -8.00
CA ALA A 223 14.28 -10.32 -7.30
C ALA A 223 13.89 -9.84 -5.90
N THR A 224 12.60 -9.60 -5.67
CA THR A 224 12.08 -9.11 -4.40
C THR A 224 11.21 -10.13 -3.67
N THR A 225 10.63 -11.10 -4.39
CA THR A 225 9.56 -11.97 -3.88
C THR A 225 9.98 -13.39 -3.57
N PHE A 226 11.14 -13.84 -4.07
CA PHE A 226 11.49 -15.28 -4.02
C PHE A 226 11.56 -15.86 -2.61
N LEU A 227 12.05 -15.10 -1.62
CA LEU A 227 12.08 -15.55 -0.23
C LEU A 227 10.67 -15.65 0.34
N ASN A 228 9.83 -14.64 0.11
CA ASN A 228 8.45 -14.66 0.57
C ASN A 228 7.70 -15.88 0.03
N LEU A 229 7.81 -16.14 -1.28
CA LEU A 229 7.17 -17.30 -1.91
C LEU A 229 7.69 -18.64 -1.34
N PHE A 230 9.00 -18.74 -1.10
CA PHE A 230 9.58 -19.91 -0.47
C PHE A 230 9.01 -20.14 0.93
N PHE A 231 9.06 -19.13 1.81
CA PHE A 231 8.58 -19.26 3.19
C PHE A 231 7.06 -19.46 3.25
N ARG A 232 6.28 -18.78 2.40
CA ARG A 232 4.83 -18.99 2.33
C ARG A 232 4.49 -20.41 1.94
N GLY A 233 5.15 -20.97 0.93
CA GLY A 233 4.98 -22.36 0.55
C GLY A 233 5.26 -23.35 1.70
N GLN A 234 6.36 -23.15 2.43
CA GLN A 234 6.72 -23.99 3.56
C GLN A 234 5.75 -23.85 4.75
N LEU A 235 5.40 -22.62 5.10
CA LEU A 235 4.53 -22.31 6.25
C LEU A 235 3.07 -22.67 6.00
N MET A 236 2.59 -22.57 4.76
CA MET A 236 1.25 -23.06 4.40
C MET A 236 1.17 -24.60 4.45
N TRP A 237 2.28 -25.29 4.19
CA TRP A 237 2.36 -26.74 4.37
C TRP A 237 2.47 -27.13 5.85
N ASN A 238 3.31 -26.44 6.61
CA ASN A 238 3.50 -26.65 8.04
C ASN A 238 3.50 -25.31 8.79
N PRO A 239 2.37 -24.88 9.38
CA PRO A 239 2.27 -23.63 10.11
C PRO A 239 3.22 -23.50 11.32
N ASN A 240 3.77 -24.61 11.77
CA ASN A 240 4.71 -24.66 12.91
C ASN A 240 6.17 -24.81 12.47
N ALA A 241 6.48 -24.68 11.18
CA ALA A 241 7.85 -24.71 10.72
C ALA A 241 8.68 -23.57 11.35
N ASP A 242 9.93 -23.87 11.67
CA ASP A 242 10.87 -22.94 12.29
C ASP A 242 11.56 -22.12 11.19
N VAL A 243 11.22 -20.82 11.10
CA VAL A 243 11.76 -19.90 10.08
C VAL A 243 13.28 -19.73 10.25
N ASP A 244 13.78 -19.63 11.47
CA ASP A 244 15.21 -19.46 11.71
C ASP A 244 16.01 -20.69 11.28
N ALA A 245 15.52 -21.89 11.61
CA ALA A 245 16.13 -23.14 11.15
C ALA A 245 16.08 -23.27 9.61
N MET A 246 15.01 -22.81 8.98
CA MET A 246 14.94 -22.79 7.51
C MET A 246 15.92 -21.80 6.88
N LEU A 247 16.12 -20.62 7.48
CA LEU A 247 17.12 -19.63 7.04
C LEU A 247 18.54 -20.17 7.21
N ASP A 248 18.84 -20.82 8.34
CA ASP A 248 20.14 -21.43 8.61
C ASP A 248 20.49 -22.52 7.57
N ALA A 249 19.49 -23.26 7.09
CA ALA A 249 19.67 -24.23 6.02
C ALA A 249 19.73 -23.56 4.63
N PHE A 250 18.99 -22.49 4.43
CA PHE A 250 18.89 -21.78 3.15
C PHE A 250 20.22 -21.11 2.75
N TYR A 251 20.84 -20.36 3.66
CA TYR A 251 22.04 -19.58 3.31
C TYR A 251 23.19 -20.42 2.76
N PRO A 252 23.61 -21.53 3.40
CA PRO A 252 24.65 -22.40 2.85
C PRO A 252 24.25 -23.03 1.52
N ALA A 253 23.00 -23.49 1.40
CA ALA A 253 22.50 -24.14 0.18
C ALA A 253 22.36 -23.17 -1.00
N PHE A 254 22.04 -21.90 -0.74
CA PHE A 254 21.79 -20.92 -1.78
C PHE A 254 23.04 -20.10 -2.15
N TYR A 255 23.85 -19.71 -1.17
CA TYR A 255 25.00 -18.82 -1.34
C TYR A 255 26.37 -19.47 -1.12
N GLY A 256 26.42 -20.74 -0.71
CA GLY A 256 27.66 -21.49 -0.51
C GLY A 256 28.66 -20.76 0.41
N PRO A 257 29.90 -20.49 -0.06
CA PRO A 257 30.93 -19.82 0.76
C PRO A 257 30.58 -18.40 1.19
N ALA A 258 29.63 -17.75 0.52
CA ALA A 258 29.14 -16.41 0.88
C ALA A 258 28.02 -16.44 1.95
N SER A 259 27.64 -17.60 2.45
CA SER A 259 26.48 -17.80 3.35
C SER A 259 26.46 -16.88 4.57
N THR A 260 27.57 -16.77 5.29
CA THR A 260 27.64 -15.92 6.50
C THR A 260 27.42 -14.44 6.19
N ALA A 261 28.04 -13.94 5.13
CA ALA A 261 27.89 -12.55 4.72
C ALA A 261 26.47 -12.26 4.19
N MET A 262 25.88 -13.22 3.47
CA MET A 262 24.51 -13.10 2.98
C MET A 262 23.47 -13.22 4.11
N ALA A 263 23.72 -14.01 5.14
CA ALA A 263 22.91 -14.02 6.35
C ALA A 263 22.92 -12.64 7.04
N ALA A 264 24.08 -11.98 7.10
CA ALA A 264 24.18 -10.62 7.63
C ALA A 264 23.42 -9.58 6.76
N TYR A 265 23.49 -9.70 5.43
CA TYR A 265 22.74 -8.86 4.50
C TYR A 265 21.23 -8.98 4.71
N TRP A 266 20.70 -10.19 4.63
CA TRP A 266 19.27 -10.44 4.80
C TRP A 266 18.79 -10.14 6.22
N GLY A 267 19.58 -10.49 7.23
CA GLY A 267 19.27 -10.18 8.62
C GLY A 267 19.15 -8.68 8.88
N ALA A 268 20.00 -7.85 8.25
CA ALA A 268 19.88 -6.39 8.33
C ALA A 268 18.61 -5.87 7.66
N LEU A 269 18.22 -6.45 6.52
CA LEU A 269 16.98 -6.10 5.81
C LEU A 269 15.75 -6.54 6.61
N PHE A 270 15.73 -7.77 7.12
CA PHE A 270 14.63 -8.28 7.95
C PHE A 270 14.44 -7.46 9.22
N ALA A 271 15.55 -7.04 9.87
CA ALA A 271 15.48 -6.19 11.05
C ALA A 271 14.84 -4.82 10.73
N ALA A 272 15.15 -4.22 9.58
CA ALA A 272 14.56 -2.94 9.18
C ALA A 272 13.03 -3.04 9.02
N TRP A 273 12.53 -4.15 8.48
CA TRP A 273 11.10 -4.41 8.34
C TRP A 273 10.45 -4.77 9.67
N ARG A 274 11.04 -5.66 10.46
CA ARG A 274 10.52 -6.06 11.77
C ARG A 274 10.42 -4.89 12.75
N ASP A 275 11.38 -3.97 12.70
CA ASP A 275 11.49 -2.84 13.62
C ASP A 275 10.74 -1.58 13.14
N THR A 276 10.08 -1.64 11.97
CA THR A 276 9.33 -0.51 11.43
C THR A 276 8.14 -0.13 12.32
N ALA A 277 7.84 1.18 12.38
CA ALA A 277 6.62 1.70 12.97
C ALA A 277 5.53 1.97 11.90
N VAL A 278 5.82 1.67 10.62
CA VAL A 278 4.92 1.94 9.52
C VAL A 278 3.82 0.90 9.44
N THR A 279 2.58 1.33 9.56
CA THR A 279 1.37 0.50 9.50
C THR A 279 0.61 0.66 8.18
N GLU A 280 1.28 1.16 7.16
CA GLU A 280 0.73 1.37 5.82
C GLU A 280 1.24 0.32 4.83
N HIS A 281 0.46 0.01 3.80
CA HIS A 281 0.80 -0.96 2.76
C HIS A 281 1.28 -0.32 1.45
N GLU A 282 1.11 1.00 1.31
CA GLU A 282 1.39 1.73 0.09
C GLU A 282 2.89 1.82 -0.25
N ALA A 283 3.18 2.05 -1.52
CA ALA A 283 4.55 2.18 -2.00
C ALA A 283 5.35 3.27 -1.27
N MET A 284 4.69 4.26 -0.69
CA MET A 284 5.32 5.32 0.10
C MET A 284 5.93 4.81 1.41
N ALA A 285 5.49 3.67 1.95
CA ALA A 285 6.11 3.03 3.11
C ALA A 285 7.62 2.81 2.91
N ALA A 286 8.05 2.57 1.67
CA ALA A 286 9.44 2.35 1.32
C ALA A 286 10.37 3.47 1.79
N SER A 287 9.97 4.74 1.67
CA SER A 287 10.84 5.88 2.05
C SER A 287 11.12 5.97 3.55
N ALA A 288 10.30 5.36 4.39
CA ALA A 288 10.54 5.29 5.84
C ALA A 288 11.46 4.12 6.24
N ILE A 289 11.44 3.03 5.48
CA ILE A 289 12.16 1.78 5.78
C ILE A 289 13.51 1.74 5.08
N TYR A 290 13.55 2.05 3.80
CA TYR A 290 14.77 2.11 2.99
C TYR A 290 15.46 3.45 3.19
N THR A 291 16.46 3.47 4.06
CA THR A 291 17.17 4.68 4.48
C THR A 291 18.66 4.62 4.13
N PRO A 292 19.38 5.76 4.07
CA PRO A 292 20.84 5.76 3.92
C PRO A 292 21.55 4.90 4.99
N LYS A 293 21.01 4.86 6.21
CA LYS A 293 21.54 4.03 7.31
C LYS A 293 21.41 2.53 7.00
N LEU A 294 20.31 2.11 6.41
CA LEU A 294 20.12 0.71 5.99
C LEU A 294 21.09 0.35 4.86
N VAL A 295 21.19 1.20 3.82
CA VAL A 295 22.13 1.00 2.71
C VAL A 295 23.58 0.85 3.22
N ALA A 296 24.00 1.70 4.18
CA ALA A 296 25.34 1.63 4.79
C ALA A 296 25.59 0.33 5.57
N ARG A 297 24.55 -0.38 5.98
CA ARG A 297 24.66 -1.72 6.60
C ARG A 297 24.66 -2.84 5.56
N LEU A 298 23.89 -2.71 4.51
CA LEU A 298 23.75 -3.74 3.48
C LEU A 298 24.99 -3.84 2.57
N ALA A 299 25.56 -2.71 2.17
CA ALA A 299 26.68 -2.67 1.23
C ALA A 299 27.91 -3.48 1.69
N PRO A 300 28.44 -3.30 2.92
CA PRO A 300 29.60 -4.07 3.38
C PRO A 300 29.34 -5.58 3.46
N ALA A 301 28.10 -5.98 3.76
CA ALA A 301 27.74 -7.40 3.81
C ALA A 301 27.81 -8.04 2.43
N LEU A 302 27.33 -7.32 1.39
CA LEU A 302 27.45 -7.80 0.01
C LEU A 302 28.91 -7.81 -0.47
N ASP A 303 29.70 -6.79 -0.12
CA ASP A 303 31.13 -6.77 -0.47
C ASP A 303 31.87 -7.95 0.16
N ALA A 304 31.54 -8.28 1.41
CA ALA A 304 32.09 -9.47 2.08
C ALA A 304 31.61 -10.78 1.41
N ALA A 305 30.38 -10.83 0.91
CA ALA A 305 29.85 -11.98 0.17
C ALA A 305 30.60 -12.20 -1.16
N ASP A 306 30.81 -11.13 -1.92
CA ASP A 306 31.57 -11.18 -3.17
C ASP A 306 33.03 -11.60 -2.93
N ALA A 307 33.67 -11.10 -1.88
CA ALA A 307 35.02 -11.48 -1.48
C ALA A 307 35.10 -12.96 -1.07
N ALA A 308 34.15 -13.45 -0.26
CA ALA A 308 34.09 -14.84 0.15
C ALA A 308 33.92 -15.78 -1.05
N PHE A 309 33.06 -15.44 -1.99
CA PHE A 309 32.85 -16.19 -3.22
C PHE A 309 34.13 -16.19 -4.09
N ALA A 310 34.75 -15.01 -4.29
CA ALA A 310 35.97 -14.88 -5.09
C ALA A 310 37.13 -15.71 -4.51
N ASN A 311 37.31 -15.73 -3.20
CA ASN A 311 38.35 -16.51 -2.51
C ASN A 311 38.14 -18.03 -2.61
N ALA A 312 36.88 -18.47 -2.73
CA ALA A 312 36.54 -19.88 -2.86
C ALA A 312 36.46 -20.37 -4.32
N LYS A 313 36.62 -19.47 -5.28
CA LYS A 313 36.49 -19.76 -6.72
C LYS A 313 37.43 -20.89 -7.15
N GLY A 314 36.94 -21.84 -7.92
CA GLY A 314 37.66 -23.04 -8.32
C GLY A 314 37.63 -24.19 -7.29
N THR A 315 37.13 -23.96 -6.06
CA THR A 315 36.95 -25.01 -5.04
C THR A 315 35.48 -25.39 -4.82
N ILE A 316 34.53 -24.60 -5.31
CA ILE A 316 33.09 -24.79 -5.12
C ILE A 316 32.56 -25.98 -5.94
N GLY A 317 33.19 -26.29 -7.05
CA GLY A 317 32.78 -27.37 -7.94
C GLY A 317 31.61 -26.95 -8.85
N ARG A 318 30.68 -27.89 -9.12
CA ARG A 318 29.59 -27.72 -10.09
C ARG A 318 28.62 -26.56 -9.79
N ASP A 319 28.52 -26.14 -8.54
CA ASP A 319 27.56 -25.13 -8.11
C ASP A 319 28.11 -23.69 -8.21
N GLU A 320 29.40 -23.54 -8.57
CA GLU A 320 30.08 -22.25 -8.63
C GLU A 320 29.36 -21.23 -9.55
N ALA A 321 28.98 -21.66 -10.74
CA ALA A 321 28.31 -20.79 -11.69
C ALA A 321 26.94 -20.30 -11.17
N VAL A 322 26.18 -21.18 -10.56
CA VAL A 322 24.84 -20.88 -10.04
C VAL A 322 24.90 -19.97 -8.80
N ILE A 323 25.85 -20.20 -7.91
CA ILE A 323 26.08 -19.32 -6.75
C ILE A 323 26.52 -17.94 -7.21
N GLY A 324 27.43 -17.85 -8.18
CA GLY A 324 27.83 -16.58 -8.78
C GLY A 324 26.66 -15.81 -9.41
N GLN A 325 25.74 -16.50 -10.07
CA GLN A 325 24.52 -15.87 -10.62
C GLN A 325 23.58 -15.38 -9.51
N ARG A 326 23.41 -16.12 -8.42
CA ARG A 326 22.59 -15.74 -7.27
C ARG A 326 23.16 -14.50 -6.55
N LEU A 327 24.47 -14.41 -6.40
CA LEU A 327 25.13 -13.23 -5.86
C LEU A 327 24.96 -12.02 -6.78
N ARG A 328 25.17 -12.19 -8.10
CA ARG A 328 24.92 -11.13 -9.09
C ARG A 328 23.48 -10.64 -9.08
N PHE A 329 22.53 -11.54 -9.02
CA PHE A 329 21.10 -11.25 -8.90
C PHE A 329 20.81 -10.40 -7.64
N THR A 330 21.33 -10.81 -6.48
CA THR A 330 21.14 -10.06 -5.23
C THR A 330 21.84 -8.70 -5.26
N ARG A 331 23.03 -8.62 -5.88
CA ARG A 331 23.76 -7.35 -6.08
C ARG A 331 22.96 -6.36 -6.92
N LEU A 332 22.36 -6.80 -8.01
CA LEU A 332 21.52 -5.94 -8.86
C LEU A 332 20.24 -5.50 -8.13
N SER A 333 19.62 -6.39 -7.36
CA SER A 333 18.47 -6.01 -6.50
C SER A 333 18.89 -4.96 -5.46
N PHE A 334 20.07 -5.11 -4.85
CA PHE A 334 20.61 -4.10 -3.93
C PHE A 334 20.90 -2.77 -4.63
N GLU A 335 21.39 -2.76 -5.88
CA GLU A 335 21.60 -1.52 -6.64
C GLU A 335 20.27 -0.75 -6.83
N VAL A 336 19.16 -1.45 -7.08
CA VAL A 336 17.84 -0.81 -7.14
C VAL A 336 17.52 -0.15 -5.80
N ILE A 337 17.73 -0.86 -4.67
CA ILE A 337 17.50 -0.31 -3.32
C ILE A 337 18.37 0.92 -3.09
N ARG A 338 19.67 0.83 -3.35
CA ARG A 338 20.63 1.89 -3.11
C ARG A 338 20.28 3.15 -3.89
N ARG A 339 20.00 2.99 -5.18
CA ARG A 339 19.67 4.12 -6.07
C ARG A 339 18.29 4.71 -5.76
N TYR A 340 17.33 3.90 -5.33
CA TYR A 340 16.06 4.42 -4.82
C TYR A 340 16.29 5.33 -3.60
N VAL A 341 17.10 4.90 -2.64
CA VAL A 341 17.42 5.70 -1.44
C VAL A 341 18.14 7.00 -1.81
N GLU A 342 19.10 6.96 -2.74
CA GLU A 342 19.79 8.14 -3.25
C GLU A 342 18.82 9.11 -3.96
N MET A 343 17.90 8.58 -4.78
CA MET A 343 16.87 9.36 -5.47
C MET A 343 15.97 10.09 -4.47
N VAL A 344 15.50 9.39 -3.44
CA VAL A 344 14.60 9.96 -2.42
C VAL A 344 15.35 11.00 -1.57
N ASP A 345 16.56 10.72 -1.10
CA ASP A 345 17.35 11.67 -0.30
C ASP A 345 17.66 12.95 -1.09
N ALA A 346 18.05 12.80 -2.35
CA ALA A 346 18.35 13.95 -3.22
C ALA A 346 17.09 14.78 -3.49
N SER A 347 16.00 14.15 -3.93
CA SER A 347 14.81 14.87 -4.38
C SER A 347 13.96 15.36 -3.23
N ALA A 348 13.55 14.46 -2.32
CA ALA A 348 12.65 14.79 -1.22
C ALA A 348 13.36 15.59 -0.12
N GLY A 349 14.59 15.20 0.25
CA GLY A 349 15.33 15.81 1.36
C GLY A 349 16.09 17.06 0.99
N ARG A 350 16.85 17.03 -0.12
CA ARG A 350 17.79 18.09 -0.52
C ARG A 350 17.25 19.04 -1.57
N VAL A 351 16.13 18.72 -2.22
CA VAL A 351 15.60 19.46 -3.39
C VAL A 351 16.69 19.58 -4.46
N ASP A 352 17.36 18.46 -4.72
CA ASP A 352 18.35 18.27 -5.76
C ASP A 352 17.79 17.30 -6.80
N TYR A 353 17.00 17.85 -7.71
CA TYR A 353 16.29 17.03 -8.68
C TYR A 353 17.22 16.46 -9.74
N ALA A 354 18.33 17.13 -10.07
CA ALA A 354 19.30 16.61 -11.04
C ALA A 354 19.94 15.31 -10.52
N GLU A 355 20.37 15.30 -9.26
CA GLU A 355 20.89 14.10 -8.61
C GLU A 355 19.82 13.03 -8.45
N GLY A 356 18.59 13.44 -8.06
CA GLY A 356 17.46 12.52 -7.94
C GLY A 356 17.12 11.80 -9.25
N ILE A 357 17.12 12.53 -10.37
CA ILE A 357 16.89 11.96 -11.71
C ILE A 357 18.00 10.98 -12.06
N ARG A 358 19.27 11.37 -11.88
CA ARG A 358 20.42 10.50 -12.15
C ARG A 358 20.32 9.19 -11.39
N ALA A 359 20.07 9.26 -10.08
CA ALA A 359 19.93 8.07 -9.24
C ALA A 359 18.75 7.20 -9.67
N GLY A 360 17.60 7.82 -10.02
CA GLY A 360 16.44 7.10 -10.53
C GLY A 360 16.72 6.36 -11.84
N GLU A 361 17.41 7.01 -12.80
CA GLU A 361 17.81 6.39 -14.06
C GLU A 361 18.80 5.24 -13.86
N GLU A 362 19.73 5.35 -12.92
CA GLU A 362 20.65 4.27 -12.55
C GLU A 362 19.92 3.08 -11.91
N ALA A 363 18.87 3.32 -11.10
CA ALA A 363 18.01 2.27 -10.59
C ALA A 363 17.26 1.53 -11.71
N LEU A 364 16.71 2.29 -12.67
CA LEU A 364 16.05 1.71 -13.84
C LEU A 364 17.02 0.88 -14.68
N ALA A 365 18.28 1.32 -14.83
CA ALA A 365 19.32 0.55 -15.51
C ALA A 365 19.65 -0.77 -14.78
N ALA A 366 19.67 -0.77 -13.45
CA ALA A 366 19.84 -2.00 -12.66
C ALA A 366 18.65 -2.96 -12.85
N ARG A 367 17.42 -2.45 -12.89
CA ARG A 367 16.20 -3.24 -13.21
C ARG A 367 16.29 -3.87 -14.60
N GLN A 368 16.76 -3.12 -15.60
CA GLN A 368 16.96 -3.65 -16.96
C GLN A 368 17.99 -4.79 -16.98
N GLN A 369 19.05 -4.72 -16.18
CA GLN A 369 20.03 -5.79 -16.05
C GLN A 369 19.43 -7.05 -15.38
N LEU A 370 18.58 -6.88 -14.36
CA LEU A 370 17.84 -8.00 -13.76
C LEU A 370 16.92 -8.65 -14.80
N ALA A 371 16.20 -7.84 -15.56
CA ALA A 371 15.33 -8.29 -16.63
C ALA A 371 16.07 -9.05 -17.73
N ALA A 372 17.29 -8.63 -18.06
CA ALA A 372 18.15 -9.30 -19.02
C ALA A 372 18.65 -10.66 -18.51
N MET A 373 18.74 -10.87 -17.18
CA MET A 373 18.99 -12.20 -16.60
C MET A 373 17.77 -13.12 -16.73
N SER A 374 16.58 -12.60 -16.43
CA SER A 374 15.29 -13.25 -16.65
C SER A 374 14.16 -12.23 -16.57
N PRO A 375 13.19 -12.24 -17.50
CA PRO A 375 12.08 -11.29 -17.49
C PRO A 375 11.18 -11.40 -16.25
N ILE A 376 11.21 -12.51 -15.51
CA ILE A 376 10.43 -12.69 -14.28
C ILE A 376 11.08 -12.05 -13.04
N PHE A 377 12.28 -11.48 -13.15
CA PHE A 377 13.00 -10.94 -11.99
C PHE A 377 12.54 -9.55 -11.59
N THR A 378 11.88 -8.82 -12.48
CA THR A 378 11.34 -7.49 -12.22
C THR A 378 9.94 -7.32 -12.79
N THR A 379 9.19 -6.35 -12.29
CA THR A 379 7.89 -5.96 -12.86
C THR A 379 8.01 -5.11 -14.11
N HIS A 380 9.20 -4.61 -14.39
CA HIS A 380 9.46 -3.63 -15.46
C HIS A 380 9.27 -4.15 -16.89
N VAL A 381 9.34 -5.46 -17.13
CA VAL A 381 9.71 -5.99 -18.44
C VAL A 381 8.57 -6.45 -19.29
N THR A 382 7.45 -6.58 -18.74
CA THR A 382 6.46 -7.38 -19.44
C THR A 382 5.82 -6.68 -20.60
N GLY A 383 6.11 -5.42 -20.85
CA GLY A 383 5.80 -4.75 -22.11
C GLY A 383 4.35 -4.89 -22.59
N THR A 384 3.49 -5.49 -21.79
CA THR A 384 2.05 -5.52 -22.05
C THR A 384 1.45 -4.19 -21.64
N GLU A 385 0.52 -3.68 -22.41
CA GLU A 385 -0.16 -2.41 -22.11
C GLU A 385 -0.88 -2.43 -20.75
N ALA A 386 -1.25 -3.63 -20.27
CA ALA A 386 -1.86 -3.83 -18.96
C ALA A 386 -0.92 -3.52 -17.78
N GLU A 387 0.38 -3.50 -18.02
CA GLU A 387 1.41 -3.26 -17.01
C GLU A 387 2.09 -1.90 -17.19
N LYS A 388 1.75 -1.17 -18.24
CA LYS A 388 2.11 0.24 -18.34
C LYS A 388 1.15 1.04 -17.48
N PRO A 389 1.64 1.70 -16.44
CA PRO A 389 0.78 2.56 -15.65
C PRO A 389 0.20 3.63 -16.54
N SER A 390 -1.12 3.69 -16.61
CA SER A 390 -1.81 4.77 -17.30
C SER A 390 -1.45 6.10 -16.64
N GLY A 391 -0.85 7.02 -17.39
CA GLY A 391 -0.59 8.37 -16.93
C GLY A 391 0.54 8.55 -15.92
N GLY A 392 1.60 7.77 -15.98
CA GLY A 392 2.77 7.97 -15.12
C GLY A 392 2.55 7.57 -13.67
N ALA A 393 1.93 6.46 -13.48
CA ALA A 393 1.48 5.85 -12.24
C ALA A 393 2.51 5.71 -11.11
N ALA A 394 2.16 4.94 -10.10
CA ALA A 394 2.95 4.63 -8.90
C ALA A 394 4.30 3.91 -9.18
N TRP A 395 4.67 3.80 -10.43
CA TRP A 395 5.86 3.14 -10.90
C TRP A 395 7.08 4.04 -10.85
N PHE A 396 8.23 3.43 -10.79
CA PHE A 396 9.51 4.08 -10.69
C PHE A 396 9.75 5.09 -11.82
N GLU A 397 9.39 4.74 -13.05
CA GLU A 397 9.52 5.58 -14.24
C GLU A 397 8.71 6.87 -14.12
N GLY A 398 7.47 6.77 -13.66
CA GLY A 398 6.60 7.93 -13.47
C GLY A 398 7.10 8.86 -12.37
N GLU A 399 7.74 8.32 -11.34
CA GLU A 399 8.37 9.12 -10.29
C GLU A 399 9.57 9.91 -10.83
N VAL A 400 10.45 9.29 -11.62
CA VAL A 400 11.56 9.98 -12.30
C VAL A 400 11.04 11.06 -13.25
N GLU A 401 9.95 10.81 -13.96
CA GLU A 401 9.30 11.81 -14.82
C GLU A 401 8.84 13.03 -14.03
N GLN A 402 8.20 12.83 -12.88
CA GLN A 402 7.81 13.93 -11.99
C GLN A 402 9.04 14.74 -11.53
N LEU A 403 10.15 14.06 -11.21
CA LEU A 403 11.38 14.77 -10.83
C LEU A 403 11.92 15.65 -11.98
N ARG A 404 11.79 15.21 -13.24
CA ARG A 404 12.14 16.04 -14.41
C ARG A 404 11.24 17.27 -14.54
N GLU A 405 9.94 17.13 -14.24
CA GLU A 405 9.02 18.27 -14.22
C GLU A 405 9.39 19.28 -13.13
N LEU A 406 9.69 18.80 -11.92
CA LEU A 406 10.10 19.62 -10.78
C LEU A 406 11.47 20.30 -11.01
N ALA A 407 12.43 19.60 -11.66
CA ALA A 407 13.73 20.16 -12.01
C ALA A 407 13.59 21.45 -12.82
N ARG A 408 12.67 21.48 -13.80
CA ARG A 408 12.43 22.65 -14.65
C ARG A 408 11.96 23.90 -13.88
N LEU A 409 11.42 23.71 -12.67
CA LEU A 409 11.01 24.82 -11.80
C LEU A 409 12.19 25.41 -11.02
N THR A 410 13.33 24.73 -10.99
CA THR A 410 14.49 25.10 -10.16
C THR A 410 15.75 25.39 -10.96
N ASP A 411 15.82 24.98 -12.24
CA ASP A 411 17.02 25.02 -13.10
C ASP A 411 17.08 26.21 -14.06
N GLY A 412 16.10 27.11 -14.01
CA GLY A 412 16.00 28.26 -14.93
C GLY A 412 15.17 28.01 -16.18
N THR A 413 14.72 26.76 -16.43
CA THR A 413 13.95 26.42 -17.65
C THR A 413 12.51 26.94 -17.59
N LYS A 414 11.79 26.64 -16.51
CA LYS A 414 10.42 27.12 -16.25
C LYS A 414 10.33 27.97 -14.99
N GLY A 415 11.34 27.90 -14.14
CA GLY A 415 11.42 28.65 -12.90
C GLY A 415 12.83 28.70 -12.37
N GLN A 416 13.08 29.65 -11.48
CA GLN A 416 14.32 29.80 -10.76
C GLN A 416 14.07 29.58 -9.27
N LEU A 417 14.84 28.69 -8.65
CA LEU A 417 14.78 28.43 -7.22
C LEU A 417 15.10 29.72 -6.43
N ILE A 418 14.21 30.10 -5.52
CA ILE A 418 14.41 31.21 -4.57
C ILE A 418 14.95 30.66 -3.25
N ALA A 419 14.19 29.76 -2.62
CA ALA A 419 14.52 29.21 -1.31
C ALA A 419 13.95 27.81 -1.11
N LYS A 420 14.71 26.95 -0.47
CA LYS A 420 14.21 25.67 0.05
C LYS A 420 13.65 25.91 1.43
N LEU A 421 12.41 25.55 1.73
CA LEU A 421 11.85 25.70 3.05
C LEU A 421 12.62 24.81 4.05
N PRO A 422 12.59 25.11 5.36
CA PRO A 422 13.21 24.26 6.38
C PRO A 422 12.75 22.80 6.26
N ARG A 423 13.64 21.86 6.61
CA ARG A 423 13.29 20.44 6.66
C ARG A 423 12.42 20.09 7.85
N ASN A 424 12.64 20.76 8.97
CA ASN A 424 11.92 20.53 10.21
C ASN A 424 10.78 21.54 10.38
N TRP A 425 9.60 21.03 10.67
CA TRP A 425 8.38 21.80 10.85
C TRP A 425 7.77 21.53 12.23
N SER A 426 7.10 22.50 12.81
CA SER A 426 6.24 22.32 13.98
C SER A 426 4.96 21.62 13.56
N PHE A 427 4.50 20.66 14.36
CA PHE A 427 3.33 19.83 14.05
C PHE A 427 2.38 19.74 15.23
N VAL A 428 1.08 19.78 14.95
CA VAL A 428 0.01 19.49 15.93
C VAL A 428 -1.13 18.73 15.25
N LEU A 429 -1.69 17.75 15.96
CA LEU A 429 -3.02 17.21 15.64
C LEU A 429 -4.08 18.23 16.05
N ARG A 430 -5.16 18.30 15.26
CA ARG A 430 -6.34 19.07 15.60
C ARG A 430 -7.43 18.17 16.19
N ASP A 431 -8.49 18.79 16.70
CA ASP A 431 -9.56 18.11 17.40
C ASP A 431 -10.07 16.87 16.66
N PRO A 432 -10.54 15.86 17.41
CA PRO A 432 -10.94 14.60 16.84
C PRO A 432 -12.01 14.81 15.76
N VAL A 433 -11.87 14.06 14.71
CA VAL A 433 -12.88 13.94 13.65
C VAL A 433 -14.21 13.59 14.30
N PRO A 434 -15.29 14.36 14.09
CA PRO A 434 -16.60 14.04 14.66
C PRO A 434 -17.05 12.62 14.34
N ALA A 435 -17.73 11.97 15.27
CA ALA A 435 -18.27 10.64 15.04
C ALA A 435 -19.17 10.63 13.78
N GLY A 436 -18.92 9.71 12.86
CA GLY A 436 -19.63 9.61 11.58
C GLY A 436 -19.10 10.51 10.47
N TRP A 437 -18.05 11.25 10.71
CA TRP A 437 -17.43 12.14 9.75
C TRP A 437 -16.68 11.34 8.65
N ARG A 438 -16.74 11.81 7.40
CA ARG A 438 -16.37 10.98 6.24
C ARG A 438 -15.28 11.56 5.36
N TYR A 439 -15.20 12.90 5.24
CA TYR A 439 -14.18 13.63 4.48
C TYR A 439 -14.20 15.12 4.80
N ALA A 440 -13.11 15.80 4.50
CA ALA A 440 -12.83 17.15 4.95
C ALA A 440 -13.65 18.27 4.29
N GLY A 441 -14.31 18.06 3.18
CA GLY A 441 -15.05 19.09 2.47
C GLY A 441 -16.10 19.86 3.31
N GLU A 442 -16.42 19.35 4.50
CA GLU A 442 -17.42 19.94 5.39
C GLU A 442 -16.93 21.16 6.20
N ILE A 443 -15.59 21.36 6.38
CA ILE A 443 -15.08 22.51 7.13
C ILE A 443 -14.83 23.76 6.27
N GLY A 444 -14.92 23.62 4.96
CA GLY A 444 -14.80 24.72 4.01
C GLY A 444 -13.43 25.37 3.92
N GLY A 445 -13.34 26.47 3.20
CA GLY A 445 -12.08 27.14 2.85
C GLY A 445 -11.30 27.77 4.02
N ALA A 446 -11.88 27.84 5.24
CA ALA A 446 -11.18 28.36 6.40
C ALA A 446 -10.13 27.38 6.96
N GLY A 447 -10.36 26.07 6.80
CA GLY A 447 -9.48 24.99 7.20
C GLY A 447 -9.15 24.93 8.71
N PRO A 448 -8.31 23.93 9.11
CA PRO A 448 -8.09 23.63 10.53
C PRO A 448 -7.04 24.52 11.23
N CYS A 449 -6.22 25.29 10.49
CA CYS A 449 -5.01 25.92 11.01
C CYS A 449 -5.06 27.46 11.06
N ARG A 450 -6.25 28.03 11.06
CA ARG A 450 -6.42 29.48 11.13
C ARG A 450 -5.70 30.05 12.37
N GLY A 451 -4.86 31.07 12.16
CA GLY A 451 -4.05 31.66 13.22
C GLY A 451 -2.71 30.98 13.50
N GLY A 452 -2.43 29.87 12.82
CA GLY A 452 -1.18 29.10 12.97
C GLY A 452 -1.18 28.12 14.14
N ILE A 453 0.00 27.61 14.49
CA ILE A 453 0.21 26.65 15.58
C ILE A 453 0.54 27.41 16.87
N ALA A 454 -0.15 27.08 17.97
CA ALA A 454 0.19 27.59 19.30
C ALA A 454 1.54 27.04 19.77
N THR A 455 2.32 27.88 20.47
CA THR A 455 3.64 27.49 20.99
C THR A 455 3.57 26.79 22.36
N THR A 456 2.40 26.78 22.98
CA THR A 456 2.18 26.15 24.28
C THR A 456 0.91 25.27 24.23
N PRO A 457 1.00 23.96 24.50
CA PRO A 457 2.25 23.20 24.73
C PRO A 457 3.16 23.22 23.50
N ALA A 458 4.45 22.94 23.69
CA ALA A 458 5.42 22.91 22.60
C ALA A 458 4.97 21.89 21.52
N PRO A 459 4.91 22.29 20.24
CA PRO A 459 4.51 21.40 19.16
C PRO A 459 5.57 20.30 18.94
N GLN A 460 5.12 19.18 18.43
CA GLN A 460 6.04 18.14 17.95
C GLN A 460 6.83 18.67 16.74
N VAL A 461 8.06 18.22 16.57
CA VAL A 461 8.87 18.53 15.38
C VAL A 461 8.80 17.34 14.43
N VAL A 462 8.40 17.61 13.20
CA VAL A 462 8.34 16.62 12.09
C VAL A 462 9.19 17.06 10.91
N ARG A 463 9.55 16.13 10.05
CA ARG A 463 10.27 16.39 8.81
C ARG A 463 9.29 16.57 7.64
N SER A 464 9.56 17.52 6.77
CA SER A 464 8.78 17.78 5.56
C SER A 464 9.16 16.90 4.35
N ASP A 465 10.15 16.02 4.52
CA ASP A 465 10.62 15.11 3.47
C ASP A 465 10.25 13.64 3.72
N LEU A 466 9.41 13.39 4.71
CA LEU A 466 8.88 12.07 5.04
C LEU A 466 7.46 12.23 5.61
N TYR A 467 6.52 11.47 5.12
CA TYR A 467 5.14 11.49 5.61
C TYR A 467 5.04 11.21 7.12
N LEU A 468 3.97 11.67 7.74
CA LEU A 468 3.85 11.73 9.20
C LEU A 468 3.91 10.34 9.87
N GLN A 469 3.17 9.35 9.36
CA GLN A 469 3.17 8.00 9.92
C GLN A 469 4.55 7.32 9.79
N GLY A 470 5.30 7.62 8.74
CA GLY A 470 6.69 7.16 8.57
C GLY A 470 7.66 7.70 9.63
N GLN A 471 7.25 8.74 10.35
CA GLN A 471 7.98 9.33 11.48
C GLN A 471 7.43 8.88 12.84
N GLY A 472 6.50 7.92 12.84
CA GLY A 472 5.86 7.43 14.07
C GLY A 472 4.77 8.33 14.62
N VAL A 473 4.24 9.27 13.83
CA VAL A 473 3.09 10.08 14.21
C VAL A 473 1.83 9.24 14.07
N LEU A 474 1.15 9.02 15.19
CA LEU A 474 -0.11 8.30 15.27
C LEU A 474 -1.11 9.09 16.11
N ARG A 475 -2.40 8.86 15.93
CA ARG A 475 -3.42 9.37 16.85
C ARG A 475 -3.30 8.74 18.23
N PRO A 476 -3.80 9.42 19.28
CA PRO A 476 -4.03 8.77 20.56
C PRO A 476 -4.89 7.50 20.38
N GLY A 477 -4.34 6.35 20.79
CA GLY A 477 -4.95 5.03 20.55
C GLY A 477 -4.24 4.21 19.47
N GLY A 478 -3.24 4.78 18.77
CA GLY A 478 -2.40 4.08 17.81
C GLY A 478 -3.00 3.99 16.40
N GLU A 479 -4.08 4.73 16.14
CA GLU A 479 -4.68 4.81 14.80
C GLU A 479 -3.78 5.63 13.87
N ASN A 480 -3.70 5.23 12.62
CA ASN A 480 -2.91 5.90 11.57
C ASN A 480 -3.71 6.89 10.72
N ASP A 481 -5.03 6.94 10.83
CA ASP A 481 -5.86 8.00 10.29
C ASP A 481 -5.81 9.23 11.22
N LEU A 482 -5.03 10.24 10.84
CA LEU A 482 -4.72 11.37 11.72
C LEU A 482 -5.86 12.39 11.87
N GLY A 483 -6.84 12.38 10.96
CA GLY A 483 -7.85 13.42 10.91
C GLY A 483 -7.25 14.76 10.49
N TYR A 484 -7.66 15.85 11.15
CA TYR A 484 -7.09 17.18 10.88
C TYR A 484 -5.75 17.39 11.59
N TYR A 485 -4.82 18.01 10.87
CA TYR A 485 -3.49 18.35 11.39
C TYR A 485 -2.99 19.68 10.83
N CYS A 486 -1.95 20.23 11.48
CA CYS A 486 -1.22 21.40 11.01
C CYS A 486 0.27 21.16 11.07
N GLU A 487 0.97 21.57 10.01
CA GLU A 487 2.43 21.65 9.91
C GLU A 487 2.82 23.12 9.67
N GLU A 488 3.80 23.65 10.38
CA GLU A 488 4.18 25.07 10.30
C GLU A 488 5.70 25.25 10.31
N THR A 489 6.19 26.16 9.47
CA THR A 489 7.58 26.59 9.43
C THR A 489 7.69 28.09 9.21
N GLN A 490 8.92 28.60 9.27
CA GLN A 490 9.24 29.98 8.92
C GLN A 490 10.20 30.02 7.74
N VAL A 491 10.02 31.01 6.88
CA VAL A 491 10.94 31.35 5.80
C VAL A 491 11.29 32.84 5.91
N HIS A 492 12.56 33.16 5.63
CA HIS A 492 13.02 34.54 5.55
C HIS A 492 13.40 34.87 4.11
N LEU A 493 12.83 35.95 3.57
CA LEU A 493 13.11 36.43 2.21
C LEU A 493 13.87 37.75 2.25
N SER A 494 14.93 37.86 1.49
CA SER A 494 15.58 39.14 1.20
C SER A 494 14.70 39.98 0.27
N ALA A 495 15.00 41.27 0.14
CA ALA A 495 14.32 42.14 -0.82
C ALA A 495 14.46 41.64 -2.26
N THR A 496 15.57 40.99 -2.61
CA THR A 496 15.81 40.39 -3.93
C THR A 496 14.95 39.14 -4.14
N ASP A 497 14.82 38.31 -3.11
CA ASP A 497 14.02 37.08 -3.16
C ASP A 497 12.52 37.40 -3.28
N ALA A 498 12.08 38.44 -2.59
CA ALA A 498 10.69 38.91 -2.59
C ALA A 498 10.29 39.73 -3.83
N ALA A 499 11.25 40.07 -4.70
CA ALA A 499 10.95 40.85 -5.89
C ALA A 499 10.27 40.03 -6.97
N GLY A 500 9.11 40.52 -7.48
CA GLY A 500 8.39 39.89 -8.60
C GLY A 500 7.48 38.73 -8.20
N SER A 501 7.25 37.84 -9.12
CA SER A 501 6.37 36.67 -8.89
C SER A 501 7.02 35.62 -8.01
N ILE A 502 6.30 35.09 -7.05
CA ILE A 502 6.76 34.05 -6.11
C ILE A 502 5.72 32.95 -6.05
N HIS A 503 6.14 31.73 -6.30
CA HIS A 503 5.33 30.54 -6.16
C HIS A 503 5.88 29.63 -5.06
N LEU A 504 5.00 29.02 -4.28
CA LEU A 504 5.33 27.94 -3.38
C LEU A 504 4.97 26.62 -4.04
N MET A 505 5.99 25.80 -4.30
CA MET A 505 5.79 24.41 -4.70
C MET A 505 5.83 23.50 -3.47
N LEU A 506 4.78 22.74 -3.29
CA LEU A 506 4.66 21.62 -2.36
C LEU A 506 4.71 20.32 -3.17
N PRO A 507 5.89 19.71 -3.39
CA PRO A 507 6.06 18.65 -4.38
C PRO A 507 5.52 17.30 -3.91
N GLY A 508 5.12 17.21 -2.64
CA GLY A 508 4.49 16.03 -2.03
C GLY A 508 3.77 16.42 -0.76
N LEU A 509 2.47 16.67 -0.89
CA LEU A 509 1.55 16.92 0.23
C LEU A 509 0.29 16.12 -0.03
N PHE A 510 -0.01 15.14 0.83
CA PHE A 510 -1.09 14.22 0.55
C PHE A 510 -2.48 14.89 0.68
N ASN A 511 -3.31 14.64 -0.29
CA ASN A 511 -4.73 14.87 -0.45
C ASN A 511 -5.24 16.29 -0.10
N GLU A 512 -6.32 16.42 0.66
CA GLU A 512 -6.94 17.71 0.96
C GLU A 512 -6.04 18.55 1.86
N ALA A 513 -5.84 19.81 1.47
CA ALA A 513 -4.90 20.69 2.17
C ALA A 513 -5.29 22.16 2.08
N TRP A 514 -4.92 22.90 3.11
CA TRP A 514 -5.07 24.35 3.23
C TRP A 514 -3.70 24.99 3.44
N LEU A 515 -3.46 26.07 2.73
CA LEU A 515 -2.25 26.87 2.90
C LEU A 515 -2.57 28.20 3.59
N TYR A 516 -1.72 28.57 4.56
CA TYR A 516 -1.80 29.83 5.26
C TYR A 516 -0.45 30.54 5.23
N VAL A 517 -0.48 31.84 5.05
CA VAL A 517 0.67 32.73 5.23
C VAL A 517 0.36 33.68 6.39
N ASP A 518 1.23 33.72 7.39
CA ASP A 518 1.09 34.54 8.60
C ASP A 518 -0.29 34.37 9.29
N GLY A 519 -0.80 33.12 9.26
CA GLY A 519 -2.07 32.72 9.85
C GLY A 519 -3.32 33.09 9.04
N ARG A 520 -3.17 33.65 7.84
CA ARG A 520 -4.26 33.97 6.93
C ARG A 520 -4.41 32.88 5.88
N PRO A 521 -5.63 32.38 5.60
CA PRO A 521 -5.85 31.40 4.55
C PRO A 521 -5.53 31.99 3.18
N VAL A 522 -4.77 31.27 2.38
CA VAL A 522 -4.32 31.68 1.03
C VAL A 522 -4.89 30.78 -0.05
N ALA A 523 -4.86 29.47 0.18
CA ALA A 523 -5.31 28.50 -0.81
C ALA A 523 -5.89 27.24 -0.15
N HIS A 524 -6.80 26.57 -0.88
CA HIS A 524 -7.38 25.29 -0.51
C HIS A 524 -7.34 24.34 -1.70
N ARG A 525 -6.80 23.15 -1.49
CA ARG A 525 -6.91 22.03 -2.41
C ARG A 525 -7.94 21.06 -1.88
N SER A 526 -9.03 20.87 -2.62
CA SER A 526 -10.13 19.98 -2.24
C SER A 526 -9.70 18.52 -2.20
N TYR A 527 -10.42 17.73 -1.41
CA TYR A 527 -10.27 16.28 -1.36
C TYR A 527 -10.37 15.68 -2.76
N ARG A 528 -9.44 14.78 -3.08
CA ARG A 528 -9.44 13.95 -4.28
C ARG A 528 -9.44 12.50 -3.83
N GLU A 529 -10.30 11.70 -4.41
CA GLU A 529 -10.30 10.27 -4.13
C GLU A 529 -8.93 9.67 -4.47
N PRO A 530 -8.20 9.12 -3.47
CA PRO A 530 -6.90 8.54 -3.75
C PRO A 530 -7.05 7.27 -4.57
N TRP A 531 -6.12 7.07 -5.48
CA TRP A 531 -5.99 5.85 -6.25
C TRP A 531 -4.50 5.48 -6.31
N TRP A 532 -4.17 4.23 -6.07
CA TRP A 532 -2.81 3.73 -5.95
C TRP A 532 -1.86 4.13 -7.10
N THR A 533 -2.39 4.34 -8.30
CA THR A 533 -1.58 4.72 -9.48
C THR A 533 -1.00 6.12 -9.44
N GLY A 534 -1.46 6.98 -8.54
CA GLY A 534 -1.03 8.37 -8.45
C GLY A 534 -0.41 8.77 -7.12
N ASP A 535 -0.01 7.80 -6.29
CA ASP A 535 0.41 8.04 -4.89
C ASP A 535 1.58 9.01 -4.73
N TYR A 536 2.46 9.13 -5.72
CA TYR A 536 3.56 10.09 -5.69
C TYR A 536 3.21 11.45 -6.30
N ARG A 537 2.08 11.59 -7.01
CA ARG A 537 1.64 12.78 -7.74
C ARG A 537 0.74 13.69 -6.90
N TRP A 538 1.23 14.10 -5.73
CA TRP A 538 0.55 15.00 -4.82
C TRP A 538 1.23 16.37 -4.75
N ASP A 539 1.75 16.85 -5.87
CA ASP A 539 2.31 18.19 -6.00
C ASP A 539 1.20 19.26 -6.01
N TRP A 540 1.51 20.41 -5.42
CA TRP A 540 0.64 21.56 -5.36
C TRP A 540 1.44 22.84 -5.50
N ASP A 541 1.16 23.58 -6.57
CA ASP A 541 1.77 24.87 -6.88
C ASP A 541 0.83 26.00 -6.48
N VAL A 542 1.29 26.94 -5.66
CA VAL A 542 0.48 28.06 -5.18
C VAL A 542 1.18 29.39 -5.45
N ASP A 543 0.50 30.28 -6.16
CA ASP A 543 0.98 31.65 -6.40
C ASP A 543 0.86 32.47 -5.10
N LEU A 544 2.00 32.94 -4.60
CA LEU A 544 2.11 33.82 -3.43
C LEU A 544 2.49 35.25 -3.82
N SER A 545 2.44 35.62 -5.08
CA SER A 545 2.79 36.94 -5.57
C SER A 545 1.94 38.03 -4.91
N GLY A 546 2.57 39.01 -4.29
CA GLY A 546 1.89 40.07 -3.55
C GLY A 546 1.30 39.67 -2.20
N LEU A 547 1.44 38.41 -1.77
CA LEU A 547 1.02 37.88 -0.47
C LEU A 547 2.17 37.73 0.52
N ILE A 548 3.39 37.74 0.02
CA ILE A 548 4.64 37.57 0.76
C ILE A 548 5.64 38.63 0.28
N ASP A 549 6.29 39.31 1.22
CA ASP A 549 7.26 40.37 0.93
C ASP A 549 8.65 40.07 1.53
N ALA A 550 9.55 41.04 1.60
CA ALA A 550 10.83 40.88 2.29
C ALA A 550 10.63 40.81 3.80
N GLY A 551 11.19 39.82 4.42
CA GLY A 551 11.04 39.60 5.86
C GLY A 551 10.85 38.12 6.21
N SER A 552 10.39 37.88 7.42
CA SER A 552 10.12 36.56 7.94
C SER A 552 8.62 36.27 7.90
N HIS A 553 8.26 35.17 7.26
CA HIS A 553 6.89 34.73 7.09
C HIS A 553 6.69 33.33 7.66
N ARG A 554 5.53 33.12 8.28
CA ARG A 554 5.06 31.79 8.68
C ARG A 554 4.28 31.14 7.54
N ILE A 555 4.71 29.96 7.18
CA ILE A 555 4.00 29.08 6.23
C ILE A 555 3.38 27.96 7.03
N THR A 556 2.06 27.86 7.02
CA THR A 556 1.32 26.80 7.69
C THR A 556 0.55 25.99 6.67
N VAL A 557 0.67 24.68 6.73
CA VAL A 557 -0.10 23.72 5.94
C VAL A 557 -1.06 23.02 6.88
N GLY A 558 -2.35 23.11 6.58
CA GLY A 558 -3.37 22.26 7.19
C GLY A 558 -3.66 21.08 6.29
N GLY A 559 -3.89 19.92 6.85
CA GLY A 559 -4.27 18.74 6.08
C GLY A 559 -5.39 17.97 6.76
N PHE A 560 -5.97 17.07 5.97
CA PHE A 560 -6.90 16.08 6.45
C PHE A 560 -6.49 14.68 5.96
N ASN A 561 -6.42 13.74 6.89
CA ASN A 561 -6.08 12.36 6.63
C ASN A 561 -7.15 11.43 7.18
N SER A 562 -7.83 10.74 6.29
CA SER A 562 -8.86 9.75 6.61
C SER A 562 -8.39 8.32 6.37
N GLN A 563 -7.32 8.14 5.60
CA GLN A 563 -6.70 6.86 5.26
C GLN A 563 -5.31 7.10 4.69
N HIS A 564 -4.51 6.04 4.54
CA HIS A 564 -3.15 6.07 4.01
C HIS A 564 -2.22 6.99 4.82
N PHE A 565 -1.30 7.67 4.16
CA PHE A 565 -0.31 8.53 4.79
C PHE A 565 -0.74 10.00 4.78
N ALA A 566 -0.10 10.80 5.63
CA ALA A 566 -0.43 12.21 5.85
C ALA A 566 0.80 13.09 5.78
N GLY A 567 0.56 14.39 5.58
CA GLY A 567 1.57 15.42 5.67
C GLY A 567 2.43 15.60 4.43
N LEU A 568 3.47 16.37 4.63
CA LEU A 568 4.51 16.58 3.63
C LEU A 568 5.40 15.33 3.54
N PHE A 569 5.74 14.91 2.31
CA PHE A 569 6.68 13.82 2.06
C PHE A 569 7.79 14.16 1.07
N ARG A 570 7.80 15.41 0.60
CA ARG A 570 8.88 16.04 -0.16
C ARG A 570 9.00 17.49 0.26
N ARG A 571 10.22 17.92 0.51
CA ARG A 571 10.54 19.24 1.04
C ARG A 571 10.05 20.36 0.12
N PRO A 572 9.21 21.29 0.58
CA PRO A 572 8.72 22.42 -0.20
C PRO A 572 9.81 23.42 -0.54
N PHE A 573 9.57 24.20 -1.60
CA PHE A 573 10.46 25.27 -2.03
C PHE A 573 9.71 26.43 -2.67
N LEU A 574 10.32 27.62 -2.59
CA LEU A 574 9.88 28.81 -3.30
C LEU A 574 10.66 28.96 -4.60
N TYR A 575 9.96 29.34 -5.64
CA TYR A 575 10.56 29.59 -6.93
C TYR A 575 9.91 30.78 -7.64
N ARG A 576 10.64 31.36 -8.60
CA ARG A 576 10.14 32.40 -9.48
C ARG A 576 9.88 31.80 -10.86
N PRO A 577 8.61 31.83 -11.36
CA PRO A 577 8.34 31.41 -12.73
C PRO A 577 9.11 32.27 -13.75
N VAL A 578 9.67 31.63 -14.76
CA VAL A 578 10.25 32.33 -15.90
C VAL A 578 9.11 32.76 -16.81
N ALA A 579 9.01 34.05 -17.12
CA ALA A 579 8.04 34.57 -18.08
C ALA A 579 8.22 33.86 -19.43
N ARG A 580 7.12 33.39 -19.99
CA ARG A 580 7.11 32.80 -21.34
C ARG A 580 7.34 33.86 -22.40
#